data_82819fcc012f505dd2880d9685ea36b3
#
_entry.id   82819fcc012f505dd2880d9685ea36b3
#
_cell.length_a   1.000
_cell.length_b   1.000
_cell.length_c   1.000
_cell.angle_alpha   90.00
_cell.angle_beta   90.00
_cell.angle_gamma   90.00
#
_symmetry.space_group_name_H-M   'P 1'
#
loop_
_entity.id
_entity.type
_entity.pdbx_description
1 polymer ?
#
loop_
_entity_poly.entity_id
_entity_poly.type
_entity_poly.pdbx_seq_one_letter_code
_entity_poly.pdbx_strand_id
1 'polypeptide(L)'
;MAHDAKHRKSRKSGAAKIILMVLLILVLAAGGCLLAIRKEINGSASAGEPVSVSIQQGSGVAAIAQKLKAAGVIKYPHVFRWYAGKQGAAGKLQYGEFDLAPGSSYDDIIEALSAYAKADSVRLTFPEGTTAIAIAKKMEDAGLCSAEDFLKEANTGDFSQYRFWQYVPDDKDAPDRFLKCEGYLFPDTYDFLKDDTVHHYVETFYSHFDKQITDEMYAEMEKQGMTLSEVVTLASFVQEEAGNDQDDNVAQVFRNRLAEGSPYPKLQSNTSSHVQSDAD
;
A
#
# COMPACT_ATOMS: atom_id res chain seq x y z
N MET A 1 -7.30 -89.12 15.63
CA MET A 1 -6.47 -88.28 14.85
C MET A 1 -6.70 -86.79 15.28
N ALA A 2 -5.79 -86.28 16.09
CA ALA A 2 -5.82 -84.90 16.57
C ALA A 2 -5.15 -84.02 15.52
N HIS A 3 -5.75 -82.93 15.11
CA HIS A 3 -5.12 -81.92 14.26
C HIS A 3 -5.11 -80.58 14.98
N ASP A 4 -3.95 -80.21 15.20
CA ASP A 4 -3.31 -79.02 15.77
C ASP A 4 -3.90 -77.71 15.23
N ALA A 5 -4.51 -76.86 16.06
CA ALA A 5 -4.85 -75.48 15.78
C ALA A 5 -3.85 -74.59 16.52
N LYS A 6 -2.67 -74.42 15.89
CA LYS A 6 -1.55 -73.62 16.39
C LYS A 6 -1.71 -72.14 16.11
N HIS A 7 -1.88 -71.38 17.15
CA HIS A 7 -1.45 -69.96 17.36
C HIS A 7 -1.16 -69.06 16.15
N ARG A 8 -2.10 -68.16 15.86
CA ARG A 8 -1.91 -66.95 15.08
C ARG A 8 -2.39 -65.74 15.87
N LYS A 9 -1.88 -65.56 17.10
CA LYS A 9 -2.11 -64.37 17.93
C LYS A 9 -0.77 -63.84 18.43
N SER A 10 -0.14 -62.88 17.74
CA SER A 10 0.91 -62.05 18.38
C SER A 10 1.49 -60.93 17.54
N ARG A 11 1.21 -60.83 16.22
CA ARG A 11 1.84 -59.78 15.40
C ARG A 11 1.10 -58.42 15.38
N LYS A 12 -0.19 -58.39 15.71
CA LYS A 12 -0.99 -57.13 15.67
C LYS A 12 -0.77 -56.24 16.90
N SER A 13 -0.35 -56.76 18.02
CA SER A 13 -0.13 -56.00 19.26
C SER A 13 1.14 -55.14 19.23
N GLY A 14 2.20 -55.61 18.55
CA GLY A 14 3.45 -54.85 18.42
C GLY A 14 3.31 -53.60 17.53
N ALA A 15 2.67 -53.78 16.39
CA ALA A 15 2.45 -52.64 15.45
C ALA A 15 1.56 -51.54 16.06
N ALA A 16 0.50 -51.91 16.78
CA ALA A 16 -0.36 -50.96 17.47
C ALA A 16 0.39 -50.17 18.55
N LYS A 17 1.28 -50.82 19.32
CA LYS A 17 2.14 -50.12 20.31
C LYS A 17 3.12 -49.16 19.66
N ILE A 18 3.72 -49.52 18.52
CA ILE A 18 4.63 -48.66 17.77
C ILE A 18 3.87 -47.44 17.23
N ILE A 19 2.69 -47.63 16.64
CA ILE A 19 1.85 -46.51 16.14
C ILE A 19 1.46 -45.57 17.28
N LEU A 20 1.06 -46.11 18.44
CA LEU A 20 0.69 -45.32 19.60
C LEU A 20 1.89 -44.52 20.13
N MET A 21 3.08 -45.11 20.14
CA MET A 21 4.32 -44.44 20.56
C MET A 21 4.70 -43.30 19.58
N VAL A 22 4.58 -43.55 18.28
CA VAL A 22 4.82 -42.54 17.25
C VAL A 22 3.82 -41.36 17.37
N LEU A 23 2.54 -41.65 17.56
CA LEU A 23 1.51 -40.66 17.82
C LEU A 23 1.80 -39.84 19.07
N LEU A 24 2.23 -40.48 20.16
CA LEU A 24 2.61 -39.78 21.39
C LEU A 24 3.81 -38.84 21.17
N ILE A 25 4.83 -39.30 20.46
CA ILE A 25 6.01 -38.47 20.10
C ILE A 25 5.58 -37.26 19.25
N LEU A 26 4.70 -37.48 18.27
CA LEU A 26 4.18 -36.40 17.43
C LEU A 26 3.37 -35.36 18.24
N VAL A 27 2.54 -35.83 19.18
CA VAL A 27 1.78 -34.92 20.07
C VAL A 27 2.70 -34.14 20.98
N LEU A 28 3.73 -34.77 21.56
CA LEU A 28 4.72 -34.10 22.39
C LEU A 28 5.55 -33.10 21.58
N ALA A 29 5.95 -33.45 20.35
CA ALA A 29 6.68 -32.53 19.45
C ALA A 29 5.81 -31.33 19.04
N ALA A 30 4.52 -31.59 18.70
CA ALA A 30 3.58 -30.50 18.37
C ALA A 30 3.32 -29.60 19.58
N GLY A 31 3.16 -30.15 20.77
CA GLY A 31 3.02 -29.41 22.03
C GLY A 31 4.25 -28.54 22.32
N GLY A 32 5.46 -29.09 22.16
CA GLY A 32 6.71 -28.34 22.29
C GLY A 32 6.85 -27.21 21.29
N CYS A 33 6.45 -27.46 20.04
CA CYS A 33 6.46 -26.44 18.99
C CYS A 33 5.47 -25.30 19.31
N LEU A 34 4.26 -25.63 19.75
CA LEU A 34 3.26 -24.62 20.13
C LEU A 34 3.72 -23.77 21.32
N LEU A 35 4.36 -24.38 22.30
CA LEU A 35 4.92 -23.64 23.45
C LEU A 35 6.05 -22.72 23.02
N ALA A 36 6.93 -23.15 22.11
CA ALA A 36 8.02 -22.34 21.57
C ALA A 36 7.49 -21.13 20.78
N ILE A 37 6.48 -21.35 19.94
CA ILE A 37 5.81 -20.28 19.18
C ILE A 37 5.14 -19.29 20.15
N ARG A 38 4.40 -19.80 21.14
CA ARG A 38 3.72 -18.93 22.11
C ARG A 38 4.71 -18.12 22.95
N LYS A 39 5.86 -18.71 23.31
CA LYS A 39 6.92 -18.01 24.01
C LYS A 39 7.51 -16.87 23.16
N GLU A 40 7.67 -17.09 21.87
CA GLU A 40 8.19 -16.07 20.97
C GLU A 40 7.17 -14.94 20.74
N ILE A 41 5.90 -15.24 20.55
CA ILE A 41 4.84 -14.23 20.41
C ILE A 41 4.80 -13.31 21.65
N ASN A 42 4.88 -13.90 22.83
CA ASN A 42 4.78 -13.16 24.10
C ASN A 42 6.10 -12.50 24.53
N GLY A 43 7.18 -12.80 23.83
CA GLY A 43 8.51 -12.31 24.19
C GLY A 43 9.18 -13.08 25.33
N SER A 44 10.41 -12.72 25.60
CA SER A 44 11.24 -13.26 26.70
C SER A 44 11.38 -12.20 27.80
N ALA A 45 11.36 -12.63 29.06
CA ALA A 45 11.60 -11.72 30.20
C ALA A 45 13.00 -11.06 30.19
N SER A 46 13.93 -11.56 29.37
CA SER A 46 15.23 -10.95 29.09
C SER A 46 15.33 -10.69 27.60
N ALA A 47 14.90 -9.53 27.15
CA ALA A 47 15.23 -9.04 25.82
C ALA A 47 16.76 -8.88 25.70
N GLY A 48 17.34 -9.25 24.57
CA GLY A 48 18.75 -9.02 24.26
C GLY A 48 19.06 -7.52 24.08
N GLU A 49 20.33 -7.20 23.85
CA GLU A 49 20.70 -5.84 23.46
C GLU A 49 20.04 -5.49 22.10
N PRO A 50 19.51 -4.25 21.94
CA PRO A 50 18.92 -3.83 20.68
C PRO A 50 19.89 -3.98 19.50
N VAL A 51 19.41 -4.49 18.39
CA VAL A 51 20.14 -4.58 17.12
C VAL A 51 19.46 -3.68 16.10
N SER A 52 20.25 -2.96 15.32
CA SER A 52 19.75 -2.11 14.26
C SER A 52 19.25 -2.97 13.08
N VAL A 53 18.04 -2.72 12.65
CA VAL A 53 17.37 -3.43 11.54
C VAL A 53 16.92 -2.41 10.52
N SER A 54 17.55 -2.44 9.33
CA SER A 54 17.16 -1.60 8.20
C SER A 54 16.07 -2.25 7.40
N ILE A 55 14.90 -1.61 7.35
CA ILE A 55 13.73 -2.03 6.56
C ILE A 55 13.63 -1.10 5.36
N GLN A 56 13.72 -1.68 4.17
CA GLN A 56 13.63 -0.93 2.92
C GLN A 56 12.18 -0.53 2.66
N GLN A 57 12.05 0.64 2.07
CA GLN A 57 10.78 1.16 1.57
C GLN A 57 10.09 0.18 0.63
N GLY A 58 8.76 0.13 0.68
CA GLY A 58 7.97 -0.82 -0.11
C GLY A 58 8.07 -2.27 0.35
N SER A 59 8.81 -2.55 1.45
CA SER A 59 8.90 -3.90 2.00
C SER A 59 7.56 -4.35 2.55
N GLY A 60 6.95 -5.35 1.90
CA GLY A 60 5.77 -6.02 2.46
C GLY A 60 6.10 -6.78 3.74
N VAL A 61 5.07 -7.09 4.56
CA VAL A 61 5.23 -7.80 5.86
C VAL A 61 6.07 -9.07 5.77
N ALA A 62 6.02 -9.77 4.62
CA ALA A 62 6.83 -10.97 4.41
C ALA A 62 8.33 -10.65 4.33
N ALA A 63 8.71 -9.56 3.65
CA ALA A 63 10.09 -9.11 3.54
C ALA A 63 10.59 -8.57 4.90
N ILE A 64 9.76 -7.80 5.60
CA ILE A 64 10.04 -7.31 6.96
C ILE A 64 10.30 -8.50 7.90
N ALA A 65 9.44 -9.51 7.91
CA ALA A 65 9.61 -10.71 8.73
C ALA A 65 10.93 -11.46 8.44
N GLN A 66 11.35 -11.52 7.18
CA GLN A 66 12.64 -12.13 6.82
C GLN A 66 13.83 -11.29 7.31
N LYS A 67 13.75 -9.97 7.21
CA LYS A 67 14.77 -9.06 7.74
C LYS A 67 14.89 -9.15 9.26
N LEU A 68 13.77 -9.16 9.99
CA LEU A 68 13.74 -9.37 11.44
C LEU A 68 14.38 -10.71 11.84
N LYS A 69 14.13 -11.77 11.06
CA LYS A 69 14.78 -13.07 11.26
C LYS A 69 16.29 -12.99 10.99
N ALA A 70 16.71 -12.37 9.89
CA ALA A 70 18.11 -12.23 9.52
C ALA A 70 18.90 -11.44 10.58
N ALA A 71 18.28 -10.43 11.20
CA ALA A 71 18.81 -9.67 12.30
C ALA A 71 18.75 -10.42 13.67
N GLY A 72 18.15 -11.59 13.72
CA GLY A 72 18.02 -12.38 14.95
C GLY A 72 16.96 -11.89 15.92
N VAL A 73 16.12 -10.92 15.53
CA VAL A 73 15.05 -10.37 16.38
C VAL A 73 13.94 -11.39 16.59
N ILE A 74 13.56 -12.12 15.53
CA ILE A 74 12.56 -13.19 15.57
C ILE A 74 13.11 -14.51 15.01
N LYS A 75 12.49 -15.65 15.40
CA LYS A 75 12.85 -16.98 14.89
C LYS A 75 11.90 -17.47 13.81
N TYR A 76 10.61 -17.16 13.91
CA TYR A 76 9.56 -17.71 13.06
C TYR A 76 8.88 -16.64 12.19
N PRO A 77 9.45 -16.26 11.02
CA PRO A 77 8.94 -15.19 10.17
C PRO A 77 7.53 -15.43 9.65
N HIS A 78 7.16 -16.69 9.41
CA HIS A 78 5.79 -17.03 8.98
C HIS A 78 4.76 -16.80 10.08
N VAL A 79 5.14 -17.03 11.35
CA VAL A 79 4.28 -16.78 12.52
C VAL A 79 4.12 -15.27 12.72
N PHE A 80 5.20 -14.50 12.61
CA PHE A 80 5.15 -13.03 12.69
C PHE A 80 4.23 -12.45 11.62
N ARG A 81 4.37 -12.90 10.35
CA ARG A 81 3.52 -12.46 9.25
C ARG A 81 2.03 -12.73 9.52
N TRP A 82 1.73 -13.93 9.98
CA TRP A 82 0.36 -14.31 10.34
C TRP A 82 -0.17 -13.45 11.49
N TYR A 83 0.65 -13.23 12.52
CA TYR A 83 0.30 -12.42 13.69
C TYR A 83 0.05 -10.96 13.34
N ALA A 84 0.95 -10.33 12.58
CA ALA A 84 0.80 -8.96 12.10
C ALA A 84 -0.44 -8.78 11.22
N GLY A 85 -0.75 -9.77 10.37
CA GLY A 85 -1.98 -9.78 9.58
C GLY A 85 -3.24 -9.84 10.46
N LYS A 86 -3.24 -10.68 11.50
CA LYS A 86 -4.36 -10.82 12.45
C LYS A 86 -4.59 -9.54 13.27
N GLN A 87 -3.54 -8.82 13.61
CA GLN A 87 -3.60 -7.54 14.34
C GLN A 87 -3.94 -6.34 13.43
N GLY A 88 -4.12 -6.56 12.12
CA GLY A 88 -4.36 -5.48 11.17
C GLY A 88 -3.17 -4.52 11.04
N ALA A 89 -1.97 -4.98 11.42
CA ALA A 89 -0.75 -4.18 11.39
C ALA A 89 -0.01 -4.24 10.04
N ALA A 90 -0.44 -5.11 9.13
CA ALA A 90 0.25 -5.39 7.88
C ALA A 90 0.48 -4.15 6.98
N GLY A 91 -0.42 -3.15 7.05
CA GLY A 91 -0.29 -1.88 6.32
C GLY A 91 0.22 -0.72 7.17
N LYS A 92 0.65 -0.98 8.42
CA LYS A 92 1.10 0.05 9.36
C LYS A 92 2.59 -0.05 9.69
N LEU A 93 3.23 -1.16 9.30
CA LEU A 93 4.66 -1.35 9.51
C LEU A 93 5.43 -0.43 8.57
N GLN A 94 6.34 0.35 9.13
CA GLN A 94 7.10 1.38 8.44
C GLN A 94 8.48 0.86 8.00
N TYR A 95 9.08 1.59 7.07
CA TYR A 95 10.46 1.41 6.65
C TYR A 95 11.38 2.40 7.41
N GLY A 96 12.66 2.13 7.42
CA GLY A 96 13.66 2.91 8.13
C GLY A 96 14.59 2.03 8.94
N GLU A 97 15.37 2.66 9.82
CA GLU A 97 16.24 1.96 10.77
C GLU A 97 15.58 1.88 12.14
N PHE A 98 15.54 0.67 12.68
CA PHE A 98 14.87 0.37 13.95
C PHE A 98 15.82 -0.37 14.87
N ASP A 99 15.92 0.10 16.11
CA ASP A 99 16.64 -0.62 17.17
C ASP A 99 15.68 -1.56 17.88
N LEU A 100 15.78 -2.85 17.56
CA LEU A 100 14.88 -3.89 18.05
C LEU A 100 15.64 -4.91 18.88
N ALA A 101 15.14 -5.21 20.07
CA ALA A 101 15.79 -6.17 20.95
C ALA A 101 15.38 -7.62 20.58
N PRO A 102 16.36 -8.54 20.38
CA PRO A 102 16.05 -9.96 20.21
C PRO A 102 15.25 -10.51 21.39
N GLY A 103 14.16 -11.19 21.12
CA GLY A 103 13.29 -11.78 22.14
C GLY A 103 12.22 -10.82 22.66
N SER A 104 12.04 -9.62 22.10
CA SER A 104 10.85 -8.77 22.31
C SER A 104 9.58 -9.50 21.87
N SER A 105 8.46 -9.15 22.46
CA SER A 105 7.16 -9.69 22.00
C SER A 105 6.83 -9.21 20.59
N TYR A 106 5.96 -9.93 19.89
CA TYR A 106 5.52 -9.49 18.57
C TYR A 106 4.71 -8.19 18.63
N ASP A 107 4.01 -7.95 19.75
CA ASP A 107 3.29 -6.69 19.97
C ASP A 107 4.27 -5.52 20.11
N ASP A 108 5.35 -5.68 20.91
CA ASP A 108 6.38 -4.65 21.07
C ASP A 108 7.09 -4.34 19.75
N ILE A 109 7.39 -5.38 18.96
CA ILE A 109 8.02 -5.23 17.64
C ILE A 109 7.06 -4.49 16.69
N ILE A 110 5.78 -4.87 16.65
CA ILE A 110 4.77 -4.20 15.82
C ILE A 110 4.58 -2.75 16.28
N GLU A 111 4.54 -2.50 17.58
CA GLU A 111 4.43 -1.16 18.14
C GLU A 111 5.66 -0.31 17.76
N ALA A 112 6.87 -0.83 17.93
CA ALA A 112 8.10 -0.13 17.56
C ALA A 112 8.13 0.20 16.07
N LEU A 113 7.81 -0.78 15.21
CA LEU A 113 7.75 -0.57 13.76
C LEU A 113 6.63 0.38 13.31
N SER A 114 5.58 0.53 14.12
CA SER A 114 4.44 1.42 13.85
C SER A 114 4.59 2.79 14.52
N ALA A 115 5.24 2.86 15.68
CA ALA A 115 5.42 4.08 16.47
C ALA A 115 6.45 5.02 15.84
N TYR A 116 7.44 4.48 15.13
CA TYR A 116 8.42 5.29 14.41
C TYR A 116 7.74 6.23 13.39
N ALA A 117 6.71 5.73 12.73
CA ALA A 117 5.87 6.55 11.84
C ALA A 117 5.08 7.64 12.55
N LYS A 118 4.78 7.47 13.84
CA LYS A 118 4.03 8.47 14.63
C LYS A 118 4.90 9.58 15.18
N ALA A 119 6.18 9.31 15.46
CA ALA A 119 7.06 10.28 16.12
C ALA A 119 7.56 11.38 15.16
N ASP A 120 7.76 11.04 13.85
CA ASP A 120 8.32 11.95 12.86
C ASP A 120 7.46 12.08 11.58
N SER A 121 6.17 11.82 11.68
CA SER A 121 5.24 11.99 10.57
C SER A 121 4.45 13.30 10.65
N VAL A 122 4.17 13.88 9.48
CA VAL A 122 3.28 15.01 9.29
C VAL A 122 2.01 14.52 8.61
N ARG A 123 0.85 14.77 9.23
CA ARG A 123 -0.45 14.47 8.61
C ARG A 123 -0.93 15.65 7.81
N LEU A 124 -1.15 15.43 6.51
CA LEU A 124 -1.67 16.44 5.59
C LEU A 124 -2.94 15.92 4.90
N THR A 125 -3.94 16.80 4.81
CA THR A 125 -5.19 16.53 4.07
C THR A 125 -5.21 17.37 2.81
N PHE A 126 -5.47 16.75 1.68
CA PHE A 126 -5.61 17.39 0.37
C PHE A 126 -7.06 17.21 -0.08
N PRO A 127 -7.88 18.26 -0.02
CA PRO A 127 -9.26 18.21 -0.51
C PRO A 127 -9.33 17.94 -2.02
N GLU A 128 -10.47 17.45 -2.46
CA GLU A 128 -10.80 17.34 -3.88
C GLU A 128 -10.70 18.72 -4.55
N GLY A 129 -10.27 18.75 -5.81
CA GLY A 129 -10.00 20.00 -6.54
C GLY A 129 -8.68 20.67 -6.20
N THR A 130 -7.84 20.11 -5.30
CA THR A 130 -6.52 20.68 -5.01
C THR A 130 -5.57 20.47 -6.18
N THR A 131 -5.01 21.56 -6.72
CA THR A 131 -4.06 21.51 -7.85
C THR A 131 -2.71 20.92 -7.44
N ALA A 132 -1.95 20.39 -8.40
CA ALA A 132 -0.60 19.87 -8.15
C ALA A 132 0.33 20.94 -7.55
N ILE A 133 0.20 22.19 -7.99
CA ILE A 133 0.95 23.33 -7.44
C ILE A 133 0.61 23.56 -5.97
N ALA A 134 -0.68 23.53 -5.62
CA ALA A 134 -1.12 23.71 -4.25
C ALA A 134 -0.69 22.53 -3.35
N ILE A 135 -0.69 21.30 -3.88
CA ILE A 135 -0.13 20.12 -3.20
C ILE A 135 1.35 20.32 -2.91
N ALA A 136 2.15 20.67 -3.93
CA ALA A 136 3.59 20.90 -3.80
C ALA A 136 3.91 21.99 -2.78
N LYS A 137 3.17 23.10 -2.82
CA LYS A 137 3.31 24.19 -1.84
C LYS A 137 3.01 23.73 -0.42
N LYS A 138 1.99 22.92 -0.24
CA LYS A 138 1.64 22.38 1.07
C LYS A 138 2.67 21.39 1.63
N MET A 139 3.32 20.60 0.75
CA MET A 139 4.45 19.75 1.10
C MET A 139 5.65 20.58 1.58
N GLU A 140 5.95 21.69 0.87
CA GLU A 140 7.01 22.63 1.24
C GLU A 140 6.72 23.35 2.56
N ASP A 141 5.50 23.86 2.75
CA ASP A 141 5.09 24.53 3.98
C ASP A 141 5.13 23.59 5.19
N ALA A 142 4.95 22.29 4.97
CA ALA A 142 5.09 21.25 5.97
C ALA A 142 6.56 20.85 6.26
N GLY A 143 7.52 21.39 5.50
CA GLY A 143 8.95 21.11 5.66
C GLY A 143 9.36 19.71 5.21
N LEU A 144 8.62 19.09 4.27
CA LEU A 144 8.90 17.76 3.75
C LEU A 144 9.88 17.78 2.57
N CYS A 145 9.65 18.67 1.60
CA CYS A 145 10.51 18.87 0.43
C CYS A 145 10.26 20.25 -0.17
N SER A 146 11.08 20.71 -1.12
CA SER A 146 10.76 21.91 -1.88
C SER A 146 9.62 21.65 -2.86
N ALA A 147 8.79 22.66 -3.13
CA ALA A 147 7.72 22.55 -4.13
C ALA A 147 8.27 22.23 -5.53
N GLU A 148 9.43 22.81 -5.87
CA GLU A 148 10.13 22.57 -7.14
C GLU A 148 10.53 21.10 -7.28
N ASP A 149 11.19 20.51 -6.26
CA ASP A 149 11.62 19.12 -6.29
C ASP A 149 10.42 18.16 -6.36
N PHE A 150 9.34 18.46 -5.61
CA PHE A 150 8.11 17.67 -5.66
C PHE A 150 7.50 17.66 -7.06
N LEU A 151 7.30 18.84 -7.68
CA LEU A 151 6.73 18.94 -9.02
C LEU A 151 7.63 18.32 -10.07
N LYS A 152 8.94 18.50 -9.95
CA LYS A 152 9.91 17.86 -10.85
C LYS A 152 9.80 16.36 -10.79
N GLU A 153 9.83 15.79 -9.60
CA GLU A 153 9.72 14.33 -9.41
C GLU A 153 8.37 13.80 -9.90
N ALA A 154 7.27 14.49 -9.59
CA ALA A 154 5.94 14.11 -10.03
C ALA A 154 5.78 14.12 -11.56
N ASN A 155 6.50 14.99 -12.28
CA ASN A 155 6.41 15.08 -13.74
C ASN A 155 7.43 14.17 -14.47
N THR A 156 8.59 13.89 -13.86
CA THR A 156 9.73 13.27 -14.57
C THR A 156 10.25 11.99 -13.91
N GLY A 157 9.77 11.65 -12.72
CA GLY A 157 10.12 10.41 -12.01
C GLY A 157 9.64 9.15 -12.74
N ASP A 158 10.24 8.02 -12.43
CA ASP A 158 9.83 6.71 -12.96
C ASP A 158 8.83 6.04 -12.01
N PHE A 159 7.57 5.97 -12.45
CA PHE A 159 6.47 5.32 -11.75
C PHE A 159 5.82 4.21 -12.59
N SER A 160 6.60 3.62 -13.50
CA SER A 160 6.16 2.57 -14.44
C SER A 160 5.63 1.31 -13.76
N GLN A 161 5.88 1.12 -12.47
CA GLN A 161 5.30 0.04 -11.66
C GLN A 161 3.79 0.16 -11.46
N TYR A 162 3.20 1.35 -11.66
CA TYR A 162 1.76 1.60 -11.54
C TYR A 162 1.06 1.47 -12.88
N ARG A 163 -0.11 0.81 -12.88
CA ARG A 163 -0.87 0.55 -14.10
C ARG A 163 -1.30 1.83 -14.81
N PHE A 164 -1.74 2.86 -14.06
CA PHE A 164 -2.20 4.12 -14.66
C PHE A 164 -1.11 4.85 -15.42
N TRP A 165 0.18 4.69 -15.01
CA TRP A 165 1.29 5.46 -15.55
C TRP A 165 1.47 5.31 -17.05
N GLN A 166 1.18 4.12 -17.61
CA GLN A 166 1.24 3.89 -19.06
C GLN A 166 0.19 4.67 -19.86
N TYR A 167 -0.85 5.20 -19.19
CA TYR A 167 -1.91 5.97 -19.82
C TYR A 167 -1.75 7.48 -19.62
N VAL A 168 -0.72 7.91 -18.87
CA VAL A 168 -0.38 9.32 -18.72
C VAL A 168 0.32 9.79 -19.98
N PRO A 169 -0.23 10.78 -20.74
CA PRO A 169 0.37 11.22 -21.98
C PRO A 169 1.75 11.83 -21.77
N ASP A 170 2.67 11.59 -22.69
CA ASP A 170 3.92 12.34 -22.77
C ASP A 170 3.66 13.77 -23.27
N ASP A 171 4.60 14.69 -22.99
CA ASP A 171 4.50 16.10 -23.38
C ASP A 171 4.30 16.31 -24.89
N LYS A 172 4.87 15.40 -25.73
CA LYS A 172 4.66 15.41 -27.19
C LYS A 172 3.23 15.08 -27.61
N ASP A 173 2.51 14.29 -26.78
CA ASP A 173 1.15 13.82 -27.07
C ASP A 173 0.09 14.74 -26.41
N ALA A 174 0.52 15.61 -25.47
CA ALA A 174 -0.32 16.60 -24.80
C ALA A 174 0.45 17.92 -24.60
N PRO A 175 0.79 18.64 -25.69
CA PRO A 175 1.67 19.83 -25.64
C PRO A 175 1.07 21.01 -24.88
N ASP A 176 -0.25 21.04 -24.71
CA ASP A 176 -0.97 22.11 -23.99
C ASP A 176 -1.12 21.80 -22.49
N ARG A 177 -0.58 20.68 -22.03
CA ARG A 177 -0.64 20.29 -20.63
C ARG A 177 0.49 20.94 -19.86
N PHE A 178 0.13 21.75 -18.85
CA PHE A 178 1.12 22.51 -18.06
C PHE A 178 1.94 21.58 -17.14
N LEU A 179 1.28 20.62 -16.46
CA LEU A 179 1.93 19.64 -15.58
C LEU A 179 1.45 18.21 -15.91
N LYS A 180 2.39 17.30 -16.15
CA LYS A 180 2.08 15.89 -16.41
C LYS A 180 1.36 15.23 -15.24
N CYS A 181 1.68 15.62 -14.00
CA CYS A 181 1.12 15.06 -12.77
C CYS A 181 -0.29 15.56 -12.43
N GLU A 182 -0.78 16.64 -13.08
CA GLU A 182 -2.07 17.23 -12.75
C GLU A 182 -3.22 16.24 -12.98
N GLY A 183 -4.06 16.08 -11.93
CA GLY A 183 -5.18 15.15 -11.90
C GLY A 183 -4.84 13.71 -11.45
N TYR A 184 -3.54 13.38 -11.26
CA TYR A 184 -3.12 12.04 -10.82
C TYR A 184 -2.62 11.99 -9.38
N LEU A 185 -2.50 13.13 -8.72
CA LEU A 185 -2.20 13.22 -7.29
C LEU A 185 -3.51 13.10 -6.50
N PHE A 186 -3.85 11.89 -6.07
CA PHE A 186 -5.17 11.58 -5.50
C PHE A 186 -5.44 12.38 -4.22
N PRO A 187 -6.59 13.07 -4.10
CA PRO A 187 -6.95 13.84 -2.90
C PRO A 187 -7.34 12.89 -1.76
N ASP A 188 -6.66 12.99 -0.61
CA ASP A 188 -6.95 12.24 0.62
C ASP A 188 -6.16 12.84 1.79
N THR A 189 -6.22 12.18 2.93
CA THR A 189 -5.39 12.47 4.11
C THR A 189 -4.25 11.46 4.18
N TYR A 190 -3.02 11.96 4.16
CA TYR A 190 -1.81 11.15 4.19
C TYR A 190 -0.96 11.45 5.41
N ASP A 191 -0.27 10.43 5.92
CA ASP A 191 0.78 10.58 6.93
C ASP A 191 2.14 10.45 6.22
N PHE A 192 2.90 11.54 6.15
CA PHE A 192 4.23 11.60 5.54
C PHE A 192 5.30 11.54 6.60
N LEU A 193 6.27 10.65 6.45
CA LEU A 193 7.47 10.66 7.28
C LEU A 193 8.31 11.89 6.93
N LYS A 194 8.83 12.57 7.95
CA LYS A 194 9.91 13.54 7.73
C LYS A 194 11.16 12.80 7.26
N ASP A 195 12.04 13.48 6.59
CA ASP A 195 13.31 12.92 6.10
C ASP A 195 13.17 11.74 5.12
N ASP A 196 12.00 11.62 4.48
CA ASP A 196 11.78 10.67 3.39
C ASP A 196 12.23 11.24 2.05
N THR A 197 12.28 10.40 1.02
CA THR A 197 12.63 10.84 -0.33
C THR A 197 11.46 11.53 -1.02
N VAL A 198 11.76 12.53 -1.87
CA VAL A 198 10.73 13.19 -2.69
C VAL A 198 9.99 12.19 -3.58
N HIS A 199 10.73 11.19 -4.10
CA HIS A 199 10.15 10.09 -4.88
C HIS A 199 9.04 9.38 -4.10
N HIS A 200 9.27 9.05 -2.84
CA HIS A 200 8.27 8.37 -2.03
C HIS A 200 7.08 9.26 -1.65
N TYR A 201 7.31 10.53 -1.47
CA TYR A 201 6.19 11.46 -1.27
C TYR A 201 5.25 11.45 -2.48
N VAL A 202 5.79 11.52 -3.69
CA VAL A 202 4.99 11.42 -4.92
C VAL A 202 4.36 10.04 -5.08
N GLU A 203 5.15 8.98 -4.82
CA GLU A 203 4.68 7.59 -4.89
C GLU A 203 3.46 7.33 -3.99
N THR A 204 3.39 7.99 -2.83
CA THR A 204 2.24 7.88 -1.91
C THR A 204 0.94 8.30 -2.60
N PHE A 205 0.92 9.41 -3.33
CA PHE A 205 -0.24 9.86 -4.09
C PHE A 205 -0.55 8.92 -5.27
N TYR A 206 0.46 8.54 -6.03
CA TYR A 206 0.30 7.70 -7.22
C TYR A 206 -0.13 6.28 -6.91
N SER A 207 0.43 5.69 -5.85
CA SER A 207 -0.02 4.40 -5.34
C SER A 207 -1.48 4.42 -4.91
N HIS A 208 -1.95 5.54 -4.35
CA HIS A 208 -3.34 5.69 -3.98
C HIS A 208 -4.22 5.85 -5.21
N PHE A 209 -3.84 6.71 -6.16
CA PHE A 209 -4.55 6.86 -7.44
C PHE A 209 -4.70 5.53 -8.16
N ASP A 210 -3.62 4.76 -8.31
CA ASP A 210 -3.63 3.46 -8.99
C ASP A 210 -4.60 2.47 -8.34
N LYS A 211 -4.73 2.50 -7.01
CA LYS A 211 -5.67 1.64 -6.27
C LYS A 211 -7.13 2.06 -6.44
N GLN A 212 -7.40 3.33 -6.68
CA GLN A 212 -8.76 3.84 -6.85
C GLN A 212 -9.32 3.55 -8.26
N ILE A 213 -8.45 3.43 -9.27
CA ILE A 213 -8.88 3.11 -10.63
C ILE A 213 -9.03 1.59 -10.78
N THR A 214 -10.25 1.10 -10.71
CA THR A 214 -10.56 -0.33 -10.72
C THR A 214 -10.53 -0.93 -12.14
N ASP A 215 -10.48 -2.27 -12.22
CA ASP A 215 -10.57 -2.98 -13.50
C ASP A 215 -11.87 -2.67 -14.25
N GLU A 216 -12.98 -2.51 -13.51
CA GLU A 216 -14.28 -2.15 -14.07
C GLU A 216 -14.26 -0.75 -14.69
N MET A 217 -13.55 0.22 -14.05
CA MET A 217 -13.41 1.57 -14.60
C MET A 217 -12.59 1.54 -15.90
N TYR A 218 -11.49 0.78 -15.96
CA TYR A 218 -10.73 0.61 -17.20
C TYR A 218 -11.57 -0.03 -18.31
N ALA A 219 -12.36 -1.06 -18.01
CA ALA A 219 -13.24 -1.70 -18.98
C ALA A 219 -14.35 -0.76 -19.48
N GLU A 220 -14.90 0.08 -18.61
CA GLU A 220 -15.91 1.07 -19.00
C GLU A 220 -15.31 2.19 -19.85
N MET A 221 -14.09 2.66 -19.55
CA MET A 221 -13.35 3.62 -20.40
C MET A 221 -13.14 3.06 -21.82
N GLU A 222 -12.68 1.82 -21.94
CA GLU A 222 -12.50 1.15 -23.22
C GLU A 222 -13.81 1.05 -24.02
N LYS A 223 -14.89 0.64 -23.37
CA LYS A 223 -16.22 0.54 -23.96
C LYS A 223 -16.74 1.90 -24.47
N GLN A 224 -16.40 2.98 -23.76
CA GLN A 224 -16.79 4.34 -24.15
C GLN A 224 -15.82 5.00 -25.14
N GLY A 225 -14.71 4.33 -25.48
CA GLY A 225 -13.66 4.86 -26.35
C GLY A 225 -12.93 6.05 -25.74
N MET A 226 -12.85 6.15 -24.41
CA MET A 226 -12.17 7.22 -23.69
C MET A 226 -10.85 6.73 -23.10
N THR A 227 -9.84 7.58 -23.16
CA THR A 227 -8.57 7.36 -22.45
C THR A 227 -8.70 7.77 -20.98
N LEU A 228 -7.84 7.23 -20.12
CA LEU A 228 -7.77 7.65 -18.70
C LEU A 228 -7.55 9.16 -18.59
N SER A 229 -6.67 9.74 -19.43
CA SER A 229 -6.39 11.18 -19.42
C SER A 229 -7.64 12.02 -19.74
N GLU A 230 -8.45 11.60 -20.71
CA GLU A 230 -9.71 12.28 -21.04
C GLU A 230 -10.73 12.19 -19.89
N VAL A 231 -10.80 11.04 -19.25
CA VAL A 231 -11.70 10.85 -18.09
C VAL A 231 -11.26 11.71 -16.91
N VAL A 232 -9.97 11.73 -16.57
CA VAL A 232 -9.42 12.56 -15.48
C VAL A 232 -9.62 14.04 -15.78
N THR A 233 -9.38 14.47 -17.02
CA THR A 233 -9.64 15.84 -17.45
C THR A 233 -11.13 16.19 -17.34
N LEU A 234 -12.02 15.34 -17.81
CA LEU A 234 -13.45 15.57 -17.68
C LEU A 234 -13.89 15.64 -16.21
N ALA A 235 -13.38 14.75 -15.38
CA ALA A 235 -13.66 14.73 -13.94
C ALA A 235 -13.22 16.03 -13.25
N SER A 236 -12.09 16.61 -13.63
CA SER A 236 -11.63 17.88 -13.06
C SER A 236 -12.57 19.05 -13.41
N PHE A 237 -13.10 19.09 -14.64
CA PHE A 237 -14.10 20.08 -15.01
C PHE A 237 -15.43 19.86 -14.27
N VAL A 238 -15.84 18.61 -14.09
CA VAL A 238 -17.06 18.28 -13.33
C VAL A 238 -16.90 18.71 -11.87
N GLN A 239 -15.77 18.41 -11.25
CA GLN A 239 -15.48 18.79 -9.87
C GLN A 239 -15.59 20.31 -9.65
N GLU A 240 -15.02 21.10 -10.53
CA GLU A 240 -15.02 22.56 -10.43
C GLU A 240 -16.43 23.18 -10.68
N GLU A 241 -17.20 22.61 -11.59
CA GLU A 241 -18.50 23.17 -12.01
C GLU A 241 -19.64 22.70 -11.10
N ALA A 242 -19.63 21.46 -10.64
CA ALA A 242 -20.73 20.86 -9.90
C ALA A 242 -20.63 21.04 -8.39
N GLY A 243 -19.40 21.19 -7.86
CA GLY A 243 -19.21 20.89 -6.44
C GLY A 243 -19.65 19.44 -6.13
N ASN A 244 -20.03 19.16 -4.90
CA ASN A 244 -20.26 17.76 -4.47
C ASN A 244 -21.69 17.22 -4.72
N ASP A 245 -22.62 18.00 -5.24
CA ASP A 245 -24.05 17.63 -5.22
C ASP A 245 -24.69 17.29 -6.57
N GLN A 246 -24.02 17.51 -7.71
CA GLN A 246 -24.61 17.34 -9.05
C GLN A 246 -23.68 16.76 -10.11
N ASP A 247 -22.64 16.05 -9.70
CA ASP A 247 -21.57 15.56 -10.58
C ASP A 247 -22.08 14.77 -11.79
N ASP A 248 -23.03 13.87 -11.61
CA ASP A 248 -23.60 13.05 -12.69
C ASP A 248 -24.29 13.89 -13.76
N ASN A 249 -25.02 14.92 -13.36
CA ASN A 249 -25.73 15.80 -14.29
C ASN A 249 -24.77 16.66 -15.10
N VAL A 250 -23.76 17.23 -14.44
CA VAL A 250 -22.73 18.05 -15.08
C VAL A 250 -21.88 17.21 -16.03
N ALA A 251 -21.45 16.01 -15.60
CA ALA A 251 -20.73 15.06 -16.44
C ALA A 251 -21.52 14.71 -17.71
N GLN A 252 -22.83 14.46 -17.58
CA GLN A 252 -23.70 14.17 -18.74
C GLN A 252 -23.81 15.36 -19.69
N VAL A 253 -23.93 16.59 -19.18
CA VAL A 253 -23.95 17.80 -19.99
C VAL A 253 -22.66 17.97 -20.79
N PHE A 254 -21.51 17.79 -20.14
CA PHE A 254 -20.20 17.89 -20.80
C PHE A 254 -20.02 16.81 -21.88
N ARG A 255 -20.42 15.56 -21.59
CA ARG A 255 -20.39 14.47 -22.58
C ARG A 255 -21.28 14.76 -23.79
N ASN A 256 -22.48 15.28 -23.55
CA ASN A 256 -23.41 15.66 -24.67
C ASN A 256 -22.82 16.80 -25.53
N ARG A 257 -22.08 17.74 -24.89
CA ARG A 257 -21.41 18.83 -25.64
C ARG A 257 -20.26 18.31 -26.48
N LEU A 258 -19.46 17.37 -25.97
CA LEU A 258 -18.32 16.77 -26.66
C LEU A 258 -18.72 15.71 -27.70
N ALA A 259 -19.97 15.26 -27.72
CA ALA A 259 -20.45 14.25 -28.68
C ALA A 259 -20.34 14.77 -30.11
N GLU A 260 -20.02 13.85 -31.04
CA GLU A 260 -19.94 14.18 -32.48
C GLU A 260 -21.32 14.73 -32.98
N GLY A 261 -21.26 15.83 -33.75
CA GLY A 261 -22.45 16.52 -34.24
C GLY A 261 -23.14 17.40 -33.21
N SER A 262 -22.60 17.60 -32.03
CA SER A 262 -23.13 18.54 -31.04
C SER A 262 -23.16 19.96 -31.58
N PRO A 263 -24.22 20.74 -31.36
CA PRO A 263 -24.26 22.17 -31.71
C PRO A 263 -23.32 23.01 -30.79
N TYR A 264 -22.80 22.41 -29.72
CA TYR A 264 -21.92 23.03 -28.74
C TYR A 264 -20.61 22.21 -28.57
N PRO A 265 -19.70 22.21 -29.56
CA PRO A 265 -18.55 21.30 -29.59
C PRO A 265 -17.41 21.70 -28.62
N LYS A 266 -17.71 22.47 -27.59
CA LYS A 266 -16.76 22.92 -26.54
C LYS A 266 -17.42 22.78 -25.18
N LEU A 267 -16.62 22.56 -24.14
CA LEU A 267 -17.09 22.50 -22.74
C LEU A 267 -17.80 23.78 -22.31
N GLN A 268 -17.31 24.95 -22.79
CA GLN A 268 -17.84 26.27 -22.44
C GLN A 268 -17.93 26.49 -20.93
N SER A 269 -16.92 26.03 -20.22
CA SER A 269 -16.71 26.26 -18.79
C SER A 269 -15.65 27.32 -18.59
N ASN A 270 -15.81 28.17 -17.59
CA ASN A 270 -14.84 29.19 -17.22
C ASN A 270 -13.79 28.64 -16.24
N THR A 271 -13.95 27.41 -15.77
CA THR A 271 -13.09 26.77 -14.75
C THR A 271 -11.65 26.59 -15.20
N SER A 272 -11.42 26.40 -16.51
CA SER A 272 -10.08 26.30 -17.09
C SER A 272 -9.20 27.54 -16.88
N SER A 273 -9.81 28.72 -16.60
CA SER A 273 -9.05 29.95 -16.34
C SER A 273 -8.44 30.01 -14.93
N HIS A 274 -8.92 29.22 -13.98
CA HIS A 274 -8.41 29.19 -12.62
C HIS A 274 -7.08 28.42 -12.50
N VAL A 275 -6.90 27.35 -13.26
CA VAL A 275 -5.66 26.57 -13.28
C VAL A 275 -4.49 27.40 -13.85
N GLN A 276 -4.78 28.32 -14.79
CA GLN A 276 -3.76 29.22 -15.37
C GLN A 276 -3.38 30.37 -14.45
N SER A 277 -4.28 30.82 -13.56
CA SER A 277 -3.99 31.94 -12.65
C SER A 277 -3.11 31.55 -11.46
N ASP A 278 -3.07 30.28 -11.09
CA ASP A 278 -2.21 29.78 -10.01
C ASP A 278 -0.76 29.52 -10.49
N ALA A 279 -0.49 29.65 -11.79
CA ALA A 279 0.81 29.42 -12.42
C ALA A 279 1.60 30.73 -12.70
N ASP A 280 0.95 31.91 -12.57
CA ASP A 280 1.53 33.25 -12.71
C ASP A 280 1.89 33.83 -11.31
#